data_ae2d73e58e17a8ce1ceea68b840f83f2
#
_entry.id   ae2d73e58e17a8ce1ceea68b840f83f2
#
_cell.length_a   1.000
_cell.length_b   1.000
_cell.length_c   1.000
_cell.angle_alpha   90.00
_cell.angle_beta   90.00
_cell.angle_gamma   90.00
#
_symmetry.space_group_name_H-M   'P 1'
#
loop_
_entity.id
_entity.type
_entity.pdbx_description
1 polymer ?
#
loop_
_entity_poly.entity_id
_entity_poly.type
_entity_poly.pdbx_seq_one_letter_code
_entity_poly.pdbx_strand_id
1 'polypeptide(L)'
;MYLRLINVKAIERQRDSYILVINNRYEKMGESLYRINKDALEIIRNLNGTKTFDDLVDMMISCHLEKKEQAKYKLNNFLNELEKNPGISVEYLKKTNPIEIPILGNGKTQYPSAISVEITHRCNAKCLHCYGEYCATNAFKDNTEEIKKLLKDARKAGTRVVEFTGGEVTCHPRFLEILNEAYNLDYSLVSILSNGLFWNKELFALIAEHKEQTVKNAQGVKKSTFVVIA
;
A
#
# COMPACT_ATOMS: atom_id res chain seq x y z
N MET A 1 31.25 3.76 4.93
CA MET A 1 30.22 4.09 3.92
C MET A 1 28.88 4.16 4.63
N TYR A 2 28.01 5.10 4.21
CA TYR A 2 26.65 5.24 4.73
C TYR A 2 25.75 4.20 4.08
N LEU A 3 24.82 3.63 4.84
CA LEU A 3 23.91 2.59 4.35
C LEU A 3 22.52 3.17 4.10
N ARG A 4 21.94 2.86 2.94
CA ARG A 4 20.60 3.30 2.57
C ARG A 4 19.81 2.14 1.96
N LEU A 5 18.66 1.86 2.54
CA LEU A 5 17.71 0.91 1.98
C LEU A 5 16.96 1.59 0.82
N ILE A 6 17.01 0.98 -0.36
CA ILE A 6 16.31 1.50 -1.54
C ILE A 6 14.98 0.78 -1.76
N ASN A 7 14.11 1.41 -2.55
CA ASN A 7 12.77 0.93 -2.89
C ASN A 7 11.81 0.83 -1.69
N VAL A 8 12.17 1.38 -0.53
CA VAL A 8 11.24 1.45 0.60
C VAL A 8 10.14 2.44 0.31
N LYS A 9 8.90 2.01 0.43
CA LYS A 9 7.72 2.87 0.34
C LYS A 9 7.30 3.39 1.71
N ALA A 10 7.18 2.48 2.69
CA ALA A 10 6.77 2.81 4.04
C ALA A 10 7.07 1.67 5.02
N ILE A 11 6.96 1.97 6.31
CA ILE A 11 6.79 0.98 7.36
C ILE A 11 5.39 1.14 7.93
N GLU A 12 4.58 0.10 7.91
CA GLU A 12 3.25 0.10 8.52
C GLU A 12 3.35 -0.44 9.95
N ARG A 13 2.92 0.39 10.89
CA ARG A 13 2.85 0.02 12.30
C ARG A 13 1.45 -0.46 12.64
N GLN A 14 1.33 -1.74 12.90
CA GLN A 14 0.12 -2.38 13.41
C GLN A 14 0.25 -2.67 14.91
N ARG A 15 -0.84 -3.14 15.54
CA ARG A 15 -0.88 -3.38 16.99
C ARG A 15 0.30 -4.23 17.49
N ASP A 16 0.55 -5.35 16.85
CA ASP A 16 1.52 -6.37 17.31
C ASP A 16 2.62 -6.65 16.27
N SER A 17 2.71 -5.85 15.21
CA SER A 17 3.66 -6.09 14.13
C SER A 17 3.99 -4.84 13.34
N TYR A 18 5.09 -4.94 12.60
CA TYR A 18 5.50 -3.96 11.61
C TYR A 18 5.60 -4.63 10.26
N ILE A 19 5.17 -3.94 9.21
CA ILE A 19 5.26 -4.42 7.84
C ILE A 19 6.12 -3.42 7.06
N LEU A 20 7.23 -3.91 6.54
CA LEU A 20 8.06 -3.17 5.60
C LEU A 20 7.43 -3.30 4.21
N VAL A 21 7.08 -2.17 3.62
CA VAL A 21 6.51 -2.07 2.28
C VAL A 21 7.60 -1.66 1.31
N ILE A 22 7.89 -2.51 0.35
CA ILE A 22 8.93 -2.31 -0.66
C ILE A 22 8.28 -2.18 -2.03
N ASN A 23 8.67 -1.17 -2.79
CA ASN A 23 8.31 -1.06 -4.20
C ASN A 23 8.98 -2.20 -4.97
N ASN A 24 8.20 -3.08 -5.57
CA ASN A 24 8.70 -4.21 -6.34
C ASN A 24 7.99 -4.30 -7.70
N ARG A 25 8.68 -3.84 -8.74
CA ARG A 25 8.15 -3.81 -10.13
C ARG A 25 7.83 -5.19 -10.71
N TYR A 26 8.32 -6.26 -10.10
CA TYR A 26 8.07 -7.63 -10.55
C TYR A 26 6.81 -8.23 -9.92
N GLU A 27 6.27 -7.62 -8.87
CA GLU A 27 5.03 -8.04 -8.25
C GLU A 27 3.81 -7.43 -8.96
N LYS A 28 2.70 -8.18 -9.01
CA LYS A 28 1.46 -7.73 -9.65
C LYS A 28 0.93 -6.42 -9.06
N MET A 29 1.08 -6.25 -7.75
CA MET A 29 0.66 -5.04 -7.04
C MET A 29 1.74 -3.96 -7.01
N GLY A 30 2.90 -4.20 -7.62
CA GLY A 30 4.03 -3.27 -7.56
C GLY A 30 4.70 -3.17 -6.19
N GLU A 31 4.32 -4.00 -5.22
CA GLU A 31 4.81 -3.97 -3.84
C GLU A 31 5.07 -5.37 -3.30
N SER A 32 6.09 -5.49 -2.46
CA SER A 32 6.33 -6.64 -1.60
C SER A 32 6.19 -6.24 -0.14
N LEU A 33 5.71 -7.15 0.68
CA LEU A 33 5.40 -6.94 2.08
C LEU A 33 6.18 -7.90 2.95
N TYR A 34 6.94 -7.37 3.87
CA TYR A 34 7.75 -8.16 4.79
C TYR A 34 7.38 -7.84 6.23
N ARG A 35 6.95 -8.85 6.97
CA ARG A 35 6.75 -8.69 8.40
C ARG A 35 8.10 -8.59 9.08
N ILE A 36 8.29 -7.56 9.88
CA ILE A 36 9.51 -7.31 10.64
C ILE A 36 9.20 -7.22 12.14
N ASN A 37 10.15 -7.62 12.95
CA ASN A 37 10.09 -7.45 14.39
C ASN A 37 10.62 -6.06 14.82
N LYS A 38 10.58 -5.78 16.13
CA LYS A 38 11.00 -4.49 16.66
C LYS A 38 12.50 -4.21 16.45
N ASP A 39 13.35 -5.24 16.56
CA ASP A 39 14.80 -5.08 16.40
C ASP A 39 15.15 -4.78 14.94
N ALA A 40 14.52 -5.51 14.00
CA ALA A 40 14.64 -5.23 12.58
C ALA A 40 14.12 -3.83 12.21
N LEU A 41 13.01 -3.38 12.81
CA LEU A 41 12.52 -2.02 12.65
C LEU A 41 13.56 -0.98 13.00
N GLU A 42 14.26 -1.16 14.14
CA GLU A 42 15.27 -0.22 14.64
C GLU A 42 16.44 -0.09 13.66
N ILE A 43 16.91 -1.23 13.13
CA ILE A 43 17.97 -1.23 12.10
C ILE A 43 17.46 -0.59 10.81
N ILE A 44 16.31 -1.02 10.29
CA ILE A 44 15.75 -0.56 9.01
C ILE A 44 15.52 0.95 9.00
N ARG A 45 15.01 1.53 10.08
CA ARG A 45 14.81 2.99 10.19
C ARG A 45 16.14 3.77 10.08
N ASN A 46 17.23 3.17 10.48
CA ASN A 46 18.56 3.75 10.43
C ASN A 46 19.31 3.44 9.12
N LEU A 47 18.76 2.57 8.26
CA LEU A 47 19.23 2.38 6.88
C LEU A 47 18.67 3.49 5.95
N ASN A 48 18.77 4.72 6.37
CA ASN A 48 18.20 5.88 5.70
C ASN A 48 19.26 6.78 5.02
N GLY A 49 20.50 6.33 4.92
CA GLY A 49 21.62 7.08 4.33
C GLY A 49 22.33 8.05 5.27
N THR A 50 22.02 8.02 6.57
CA THR A 50 22.66 8.90 7.57
C THR A 50 23.69 8.18 8.42
N LYS A 51 23.64 6.87 8.53
CA LYS A 51 24.52 6.04 9.38
C LYS A 51 25.43 5.15 8.56
N THR A 52 26.65 4.97 9.05
CA THR A 52 27.59 3.98 8.54
C THR A 52 27.36 2.62 9.19
N PHE A 53 28.02 1.59 8.68
CA PHE A 53 27.99 0.26 9.29
C PHE A 53 28.46 0.30 10.75
N ASP A 54 29.55 1.02 11.04
CA ASP A 54 30.08 1.13 12.40
C ASP A 54 29.12 1.89 13.33
N ASP A 55 28.45 2.95 12.84
CA ASP A 55 27.41 3.65 13.62
C ASP A 55 26.25 2.73 14.00
N LEU A 56 25.84 1.83 13.09
CA LEU A 56 24.79 0.84 13.37
C LEU A 56 25.27 -0.22 14.36
N VAL A 57 26.52 -0.66 14.26
CA VAL A 57 27.14 -1.57 15.25
C VAL A 57 27.17 -0.93 16.62
N ASP A 58 27.60 0.33 16.73
CA ASP A 58 27.66 1.05 18.01
C ASP A 58 26.25 1.26 18.61
N MET A 59 25.25 1.51 17.75
CA MET A 59 23.84 1.56 18.17
C MET A 59 23.39 0.21 18.75
N MET A 60 23.69 -0.91 18.09
CA MET A 60 23.32 -2.25 18.58
C MET A 60 23.98 -2.58 19.90
N ILE A 61 25.26 -2.22 20.07
CA ILE A 61 25.98 -2.39 21.34
C ILE A 61 25.28 -1.62 22.47
N SER A 62 24.87 -0.37 22.18
CA SER A 62 24.22 0.49 23.17
C SER A 62 22.83 -0.03 23.57
N CYS A 63 22.07 -0.58 22.61
CA CYS A 63 20.71 -1.07 22.85
C CYS A 63 20.66 -2.46 23.51
N HIS A 64 21.61 -3.35 23.20
CA HIS A 64 21.55 -4.76 23.57
C HIS A 64 22.71 -5.23 24.46
N LEU A 65 23.61 -4.33 24.85
CA LEU A 65 24.80 -4.64 25.68
C LEU A 65 25.67 -5.78 25.12
N GLU A 66 25.76 -5.85 23.79
CA GLU A 66 26.47 -6.91 23.07
C GLU A 66 27.96 -6.59 22.91
N LYS A 67 28.75 -7.65 22.69
CA LYS A 67 30.18 -7.47 22.32
C LYS A 67 30.25 -7.01 20.85
N LYS A 68 31.23 -6.13 20.55
CA LYS A 68 31.38 -5.52 19.22
C LYS A 68 31.42 -6.54 18.07
N GLU A 69 32.14 -7.62 18.24
CA GLU A 69 32.23 -8.67 17.19
C GLU A 69 30.93 -9.43 16.99
N GLN A 70 30.14 -9.61 18.04
CA GLN A 70 28.83 -10.21 17.94
C GLN A 70 27.83 -9.29 17.22
N ALA A 71 27.84 -7.99 17.56
CA ALA A 71 27.00 -7.00 16.89
C ALA A 71 27.33 -6.87 15.40
N LYS A 72 28.61 -6.85 15.03
CA LYS A 72 29.05 -6.88 13.62
C LYS A 72 28.57 -8.12 12.88
N TYR A 73 28.72 -9.29 13.47
CA TYR A 73 28.28 -10.54 12.88
C TYR A 73 26.76 -10.56 12.66
N LYS A 74 25.99 -10.14 13.68
CA LYS A 74 24.52 -10.06 13.58
C LYS A 74 24.05 -9.06 12.52
N LEU A 75 24.68 -7.87 12.47
CA LEU A 75 24.32 -6.86 11.47
C LEU A 75 24.63 -7.34 10.05
N ASN A 76 25.78 -7.94 9.81
CA ASN A 76 26.12 -8.52 8.51
C ASN A 76 25.12 -9.61 8.09
N ASN A 77 24.79 -10.53 8.99
CA ASN A 77 23.81 -11.57 8.70
C ASN A 77 22.43 -10.96 8.41
N PHE A 78 22.02 -9.97 9.19
CA PHE A 78 20.75 -9.29 8.96
C PHE A 78 20.69 -8.61 7.59
N LEU A 79 21.72 -7.87 7.19
CA LEU A 79 21.77 -7.23 5.87
C LEU A 79 21.75 -8.27 4.74
N ASN A 80 22.53 -9.33 4.87
CA ASN A 80 22.55 -10.43 3.88
C ASN A 80 21.18 -11.11 3.76
N GLU A 81 20.50 -11.39 4.88
CA GLU A 81 19.16 -11.99 4.86
C GLU A 81 18.12 -11.01 4.30
N LEU A 82 18.27 -9.73 4.61
CA LEU A 82 17.38 -8.69 4.10
C LEU A 82 17.45 -8.60 2.58
N GLU A 83 18.65 -8.62 2.00
CA GLU A 83 18.88 -8.52 0.55
C GLU A 83 18.49 -9.79 -0.24
N LYS A 84 18.30 -10.94 0.43
CA LYS A 84 17.73 -12.14 -0.22
C LYS A 84 16.25 -11.96 -0.59
N ASN A 85 15.57 -10.99 0.01
CA ASN A 85 14.16 -10.76 -0.25
C ASN A 85 13.96 -9.95 -1.55
N PRO A 86 13.07 -10.39 -2.45
CA PRO A 86 12.85 -9.72 -3.73
C PRO A 86 12.48 -8.24 -3.58
N GLY A 87 13.16 -7.39 -4.33
CA GLY A 87 12.92 -5.94 -4.33
C GLY A 87 13.68 -5.17 -3.26
N ILE A 88 14.32 -5.83 -2.29
CA ILE A 88 15.14 -5.18 -1.28
C ILE A 88 16.59 -5.08 -1.76
N SER A 89 17.20 -3.92 -1.55
CA SER A 89 18.62 -3.68 -1.82
C SER A 89 19.17 -2.60 -0.90
N VAL A 90 20.41 -2.73 -0.48
CA VAL A 90 21.10 -1.75 0.37
C VAL A 90 22.21 -1.08 -0.44
N GLU A 91 22.15 0.25 -0.51
CA GLU A 91 23.22 1.05 -1.13
C GLU A 91 24.28 1.44 -0.10
N TYR A 92 25.55 1.43 -0.56
CA TYR A 92 26.71 1.86 0.20
C TYR A 92 27.22 3.20 -0.37
N LEU A 93 26.96 4.29 0.34
CA LEU A 93 27.20 5.64 -0.12
C LEU A 93 28.51 6.20 0.45
N LYS A 94 29.28 6.93 -0.35
CA LYS A 94 30.48 7.63 0.09
C LYS A 94 30.19 8.89 0.92
N LYS A 95 29.03 9.50 0.70
CA LYS A 95 28.53 10.69 1.41
C LYS A 95 27.13 10.40 1.92
N THR A 96 26.76 11.08 2.99
CA THR A 96 25.37 11.02 3.49
C THR A 96 24.40 11.50 2.42
N ASN A 97 23.30 10.74 2.27
CA ASN A 97 22.19 11.09 1.38
C ASN A 97 20.89 10.57 2.02
N PRO A 98 20.34 11.36 2.97
CA PRO A 98 19.22 10.91 3.77
C PRO A 98 17.94 10.77 2.95
N ILE A 99 17.19 9.72 3.27
CA ILE A 99 15.80 9.54 2.84
C ILE A 99 14.90 9.47 4.07
N GLU A 100 13.66 9.92 3.93
CA GLU A 100 12.64 9.70 4.92
C GLU A 100 11.92 8.37 4.62
N ILE A 101 11.82 7.49 5.63
CA ILE A 101 11.02 6.27 5.56
C ILE A 101 9.72 6.52 6.32
N PRO A 102 8.57 6.73 5.63
CA PRO A 102 7.31 7.03 6.29
C PRO A 102 6.86 5.89 7.19
N ILE A 103 6.33 6.24 8.37
CA ILE A 103 5.68 5.26 9.26
C ILE A 103 4.19 5.54 9.24
N LEU A 104 3.43 4.56 8.74
CA LEU A 104 1.99 4.59 8.66
C LEU A 104 1.37 3.78 9.81
N GLY A 105 0.15 4.15 10.20
CA GLY A 105 -0.56 3.47 11.28
C GLY A 105 -0.18 3.94 12.68
N ASN A 106 -1.09 3.74 13.63
CA ASN A 106 -0.97 4.23 15.00
C ASN A 106 -0.41 3.21 16.01
N GLY A 107 -0.24 1.96 15.60
CA GLY A 107 0.24 0.86 16.46
C GLY A 107 -0.76 0.42 17.54
N LYS A 108 -2.00 0.95 17.55
CA LYS A 108 -3.04 0.61 18.53
C LYS A 108 -4.04 -0.40 17.98
N THR A 109 -4.24 -0.37 16.67
CA THR A 109 -5.20 -1.21 15.96
C THR A 109 -4.50 -2.03 14.90
N GLN A 110 -5.07 -3.16 14.58
CA GLN A 110 -4.72 -3.93 13.40
C GLN A 110 -5.67 -3.53 12.28
N TYR A 111 -5.14 -3.24 11.10
CA TYR A 111 -5.94 -2.81 9.95
C TYR A 111 -6.00 -3.90 8.90
N PRO A 112 -7.11 -4.00 8.17
CA PRO A 112 -7.14 -4.82 6.97
C PRO A 112 -6.21 -4.22 5.91
N SER A 113 -5.44 -5.06 5.24
CA SER A 113 -4.63 -4.65 4.10
C SER A 113 -5.48 -4.29 2.88
N ALA A 114 -6.68 -4.84 2.80
CA ALA A 114 -7.67 -4.61 1.76
C ALA A 114 -9.06 -4.40 2.35
N ILE A 115 -9.85 -3.54 1.73
CA ILE A 115 -11.27 -3.36 2.02
C ILE A 115 -12.08 -3.50 0.74
N SER A 116 -13.26 -4.10 0.85
CA SER A 116 -14.27 -4.13 -0.20
C SER A 116 -15.43 -3.24 0.23
N VAL A 117 -15.83 -2.31 -0.63
CA VAL A 117 -16.83 -1.28 -0.32
C VAL A 117 -18.00 -1.42 -1.25
N GLU A 118 -19.15 -1.82 -0.72
CA GLU A 118 -20.42 -1.79 -1.45
C GLU A 118 -20.94 -0.35 -1.51
N ILE A 119 -20.82 0.28 -2.69
CA ILE A 119 -21.16 1.70 -2.85
C ILE A 119 -22.63 1.94 -3.17
N THR A 120 -23.33 0.93 -3.68
CA THR A 120 -24.76 1.01 -4.01
C THR A 120 -25.42 -0.36 -4.02
N HIS A 121 -26.70 -0.41 -3.66
CA HIS A 121 -27.53 -1.61 -3.82
C HIS A 121 -28.34 -1.59 -5.14
N ARG A 122 -28.18 -0.55 -5.99
CA ARG A 122 -28.78 -0.52 -7.31
C ARG A 122 -27.97 -1.36 -8.29
N CYS A 123 -28.66 -2.07 -9.16
CA CYS A 123 -28.07 -2.85 -10.23
C CYS A 123 -28.97 -2.81 -11.46
N ASN A 124 -28.36 -2.70 -12.63
CA ASN A 124 -29.05 -2.74 -13.92
C ASN A 124 -29.22 -4.17 -14.50
N ALA A 125 -28.78 -5.19 -13.74
CA ALA A 125 -28.91 -6.60 -14.09
C ALA A 125 -29.78 -7.37 -13.07
N LYS A 126 -30.23 -8.58 -13.45
CA LYS A 126 -30.92 -9.54 -12.59
C LYS A 126 -30.23 -10.90 -12.71
N CYS A 127 -29.12 -11.06 -12.08
CA CYS A 127 -28.35 -12.31 -12.12
C CYS A 127 -29.02 -13.40 -11.27
N LEU A 128 -29.13 -14.62 -11.80
CA LEU A 128 -29.68 -15.75 -11.05
C LEU A 128 -28.95 -16.12 -9.77
N HIS A 129 -27.67 -15.80 -9.72
CA HIS A 129 -26.80 -16.09 -8.59
C HIS A 129 -26.44 -14.84 -7.77
N CYS A 130 -27.27 -13.78 -7.83
CA CYS A 130 -27.00 -12.55 -7.11
C CYS A 130 -27.12 -12.79 -5.59
N TYR A 131 -26.03 -12.62 -4.86
CA TYR A 131 -26.03 -12.84 -3.41
C TYR A 131 -26.73 -11.71 -2.63
N GLY A 132 -26.80 -10.50 -3.20
CA GLY A 132 -27.28 -9.30 -2.51
C GLY A 132 -28.70 -8.88 -2.88
N GLU A 133 -29.42 -9.63 -3.74
CA GLU A 133 -30.76 -9.28 -4.24
C GLU A 133 -30.84 -7.84 -4.81
N TYR A 134 -29.75 -7.39 -5.44
CA TYR A 134 -29.65 -6.05 -5.99
C TYR A 134 -30.55 -5.87 -7.20
N CYS A 135 -31.21 -4.70 -7.30
CA CYS A 135 -32.06 -4.37 -8.44
C CYS A 135 -32.13 -2.87 -8.70
N ALA A 136 -32.66 -2.50 -9.89
CA ALA A 136 -32.76 -1.11 -10.31
C ALA A 136 -33.70 -0.26 -9.43
N THR A 137 -34.65 -0.89 -8.76
CA THR A 137 -35.67 -0.23 -7.93
C THR A 137 -35.23 -0.06 -6.46
N ASN A 138 -34.08 -0.59 -6.06
CA ASN A 138 -33.57 -0.39 -4.71
C ASN A 138 -33.42 1.10 -4.41
N ALA A 139 -33.78 1.49 -3.20
CA ALA A 139 -33.65 2.87 -2.76
C ALA A 139 -32.18 3.31 -2.88
N PHE A 140 -32.00 4.52 -3.41
CA PHE A 140 -30.68 5.14 -3.45
C PHE A 140 -30.58 6.15 -2.30
N LYS A 141 -29.53 5.99 -1.51
CA LYS A 141 -29.07 7.00 -0.56
C LYS A 141 -27.71 7.48 -1.04
N ASP A 142 -27.54 8.79 -1.18
CA ASP A 142 -26.23 9.36 -1.47
C ASP A 142 -25.32 9.21 -0.22
N ASN A 143 -24.36 8.32 -0.32
CA ASN A 143 -23.38 8.01 0.71
C ASN A 143 -21.96 8.38 0.26
N THR A 144 -21.85 9.24 -0.75
CA THR A 144 -20.55 9.61 -1.35
C THR A 144 -19.58 10.16 -0.32
N GLU A 145 -20.02 11.08 0.53
CA GLU A 145 -19.11 11.71 1.49
C GLU A 145 -18.73 10.75 2.63
N GLU A 146 -19.63 9.86 3.05
CA GLU A 146 -19.31 8.78 3.99
C GLU A 146 -18.26 7.84 3.42
N ILE A 147 -18.39 7.45 2.15
CA ILE A 147 -17.42 6.59 1.47
C ILE A 147 -16.07 7.29 1.33
N LYS A 148 -16.04 8.55 0.89
CA LYS A 148 -14.80 9.32 0.78
C LYS A 148 -14.09 9.45 2.14
N LYS A 149 -14.86 9.67 3.21
CA LYS A 149 -14.31 9.66 4.58
C LYS A 149 -13.75 8.30 4.96
N LEU A 150 -14.48 7.22 4.69
CA LEU A 150 -14.02 5.85 4.93
C LEU A 150 -12.69 5.58 4.21
N LEU A 151 -12.59 5.96 2.94
CA LEU A 151 -11.37 5.79 2.15
C LEU A 151 -10.18 6.52 2.78
N LYS A 152 -10.38 7.78 3.19
CA LYS A 152 -9.33 8.58 3.89
C LYS A 152 -8.89 7.92 5.19
N ASP A 153 -9.85 7.52 6.01
CA ASP A 153 -9.58 6.91 7.32
C ASP A 153 -8.88 5.56 7.16
N ALA A 154 -9.34 4.72 6.23
CA ALA A 154 -8.73 3.43 5.93
C ALA A 154 -7.29 3.58 5.38
N ARG A 155 -7.09 4.51 4.44
CA ARG A 155 -5.75 4.76 3.87
C ARG A 155 -4.77 5.30 4.93
N LYS A 156 -5.21 6.24 5.75
CA LYS A 156 -4.43 6.77 6.89
C LYS A 156 -4.09 5.67 7.91
N ALA A 157 -4.98 4.71 8.06
CA ALA A 157 -4.76 3.56 8.92
C ALA A 157 -3.73 2.58 8.36
N GLY A 158 -3.49 2.53 7.05
CA GLY A 158 -2.52 1.65 6.41
C GLY A 158 -3.12 0.68 5.38
N THR A 159 -4.45 0.74 5.13
CA THR A 159 -5.11 -0.04 4.09
C THR A 159 -4.53 0.33 2.73
N ARG A 160 -4.16 -0.67 1.91
CA ARG A 160 -3.49 -0.46 0.62
C ARG A 160 -4.35 -0.80 -0.58
N VAL A 161 -5.32 -1.65 -0.39
CA VAL A 161 -6.21 -2.11 -1.45
C VAL A 161 -7.62 -1.67 -1.15
N VAL A 162 -8.28 -1.09 -2.14
CA VAL A 162 -9.70 -0.85 -2.11
C VAL A 162 -10.36 -1.53 -3.31
N GLU A 163 -11.45 -2.22 -3.05
CA GLU A 163 -12.30 -2.82 -4.06
C GLU A 163 -13.68 -2.18 -3.97
N PHE A 164 -14.15 -1.66 -5.09
CA PHE A 164 -15.51 -1.14 -5.22
C PHE A 164 -16.44 -2.21 -5.79
N THR A 165 -17.54 -2.44 -5.09
CA THR A 165 -18.56 -3.43 -5.42
C THR A 165 -19.94 -2.91 -5.04
N GLY A 166 -20.90 -3.80 -4.93
CA GLY A 166 -22.30 -3.56 -4.60
C GLY A 166 -23.22 -4.25 -5.60
N GLY A 167 -24.33 -3.61 -5.95
CA GLY A 167 -25.13 -4.06 -7.10
C GLY A 167 -24.32 -3.89 -8.38
N GLU A 168 -24.32 -2.70 -8.92
CA GLU A 168 -23.44 -2.31 -10.03
C GLU A 168 -22.87 -0.93 -9.73
N VAL A 169 -21.58 -0.81 -9.68
CA VAL A 169 -20.88 0.44 -9.28
C VAL A 169 -21.24 1.62 -10.18
N THR A 170 -21.45 1.38 -11.47
CA THR A 170 -21.83 2.41 -12.45
C THR A 170 -23.28 2.90 -12.27
N CYS A 171 -24.08 2.24 -11.45
CA CYS A 171 -25.41 2.71 -11.03
C CYS A 171 -25.35 3.72 -9.88
N HIS A 172 -24.19 3.98 -9.30
CA HIS A 172 -24.02 5.05 -8.33
C HIS A 172 -23.75 6.39 -9.05
N PRO A 173 -24.61 7.41 -8.91
CA PRO A 173 -24.51 8.65 -9.69
C PRO A 173 -23.18 9.40 -9.56
N ARG A 174 -22.54 9.30 -8.40
CA ARG A 174 -21.26 9.97 -8.10
C ARG A 174 -20.09 8.99 -8.03
N PHE A 175 -20.14 7.87 -8.75
CA PHE A 175 -19.08 6.86 -8.73
C PHE A 175 -17.73 7.43 -9.17
N LEU A 176 -17.71 8.30 -10.19
CA LEU A 176 -16.47 8.93 -10.66
C LEU A 176 -15.79 9.77 -9.58
N GLU A 177 -16.54 10.46 -8.74
CA GLU A 177 -15.99 11.24 -7.63
C GLU A 177 -15.35 10.32 -6.56
N ILE A 178 -16.02 9.20 -6.23
CA ILE A 178 -15.52 8.21 -5.28
C ILE A 178 -14.23 7.58 -5.81
N LEU A 179 -14.23 7.20 -7.09
CA LEU A 179 -13.09 6.58 -7.74
C LEU A 179 -11.89 7.53 -7.80
N ASN A 180 -12.12 8.78 -8.18
CA ASN A 180 -11.08 9.82 -8.22
C ASN A 180 -10.48 10.07 -6.82
N GLU A 181 -11.31 10.08 -5.78
CA GLU A 181 -10.82 10.18 -4.39
C GLU A 181 -9.89 9.02 -4.04
N ALA A 182 -10.25 7.77 -4.39
CA ALA A 182 -9.40 6.62 -4.14
C ALA A 182 -8.04 6.73 -4.86
N TYR A 183 -8.03 7.22 -6.09
CA TYR A 183 -6.79 7.45 -6.83
C TYR A 183 -5.92 8.53 -6.17
N ASN A 184 -6.52 9.62 -5.71
CA ASN A 184 -5.80 10.71 -5.04
C ASN A 184 -5.22 10.31 -3.68
N LEU A 185 -5.81 9.31 -3.03
CA LEU A 185 -5.37 8.79 -1.72
C LEU A 185 -4.19 7.82 -1.80
N ASP A 186 -3.65 7.58 -2.97
CA ASP A 186 -2.46 6.74 -3.16
C ASP A 186 -2.64 5.27 -2.68
N TYR A 187 -3.81 4.68 -2.94
CA TYR A 187 -3.97 3.24 -2.80
C TYR A 187 -3.05 2.50 -3.79
N SER A 188 -2.44 1.42 -3.34
CA SER A 188 -1.55 0.60 -4.18
C SER A 188 -2.33 -0.15 -5.26
N LEU A 189 -3.57 -0.50 -4.94
CA LEU A 189 -4.51 -1.13 -5.86
C LEU A 189 -5.91 -0.59 -5.64
N VAL A 190 -6.54 -0.16 -6.73
CA VAL A 190 -7.96 0.13 -6.81
C VAL A 190 -8.60 -0.90 -7.74
N SER A 191 -9.52 -1.71 -7.20
CA SER A 191 -10.26 -2.73 -7.92
C SER A 191 -11.70 -2.28 -8.13
N ILE A 192 -12.26 -2.59 -9.28
CA ILE A 192 -13.65 -2.29 -9.64
C ILE A 192 -14.32 -3.58 -10.09
N LEU A 193 -15.32 -4.03 -9.36
CA LEU A 193 -16.19 -5.13 -9.75
C LEU A 193 -17.41 -4.57 -10.45
N SER A 194 -17.58 -4.92 -11.71
CA SER A 194 -18.66 -4.40 -12.56
C SER A 194 -19.18 -5.49 -13.47
N ASN A 195 -20.48 -5.46 -13.78
CA ASN A 195 -21.07 -6.33 -14.79
C ASN A 195 -20.77 -5.88 -16.24
N GLY A 196 -20.13 -4.72 -16.42
CA GLY A 196 -19.68 -4.22 -17.71
C GLY A 196 -20.77 -3.74 -18.66
N LEU A 197 -22.05 -3.73 -18.25
CA LEU A 197 -23.16 -3.37 -19.12
C LEU A 197 -23.27 -1.87 -19.40
N PHE A 198 -22.77 -1.04 -18.50
CA PHE A 198 -22.87 0.41 -18.62
C PHE A 198 -21.55 1.09 -18.27
N TRP A 199 -20.75 1.33 -19.32
CA TRP A 199 -19.48 2.06 -19.20
C TRP A 199 -19.47 3.26 -20.12
N ASN A 200 -19.13 4.42 -19.58
CA ASN A 200 -19.04 5.64 -20.35
C ASN A 200 -17.58 6.05 -20.62
N LYS A 201 -17.40 7.02 -21.52
CA LYS A 201 -16.08 7.52 -21.93
C LYS A 201 -15.32 8.17 -20.76
N GLU A 202 -16.03 8.79 -19.82
CA GLU A 202 -15.44 9.48 -18.66
C GLU A 202 -14.81 8.49 -17.69
N LEU A 203 -15.46 7.37 -17.42
CA LEU A 203 -14.93 6.29 -16.61
C LEU A 203 -13.67 5.68 -17.26
N PHE A 204 -13.71 5.41 -18.54
CA PHE A 204 -12.53 4.93 -19.28
C PHE A 204 -11.39 5.92 -19.25
N ALA A 205 -11.65 7.22 -19.45
CA ALA A 205 -10.64 8.26 -19.41
C ALA A 205 -9.98 8.34 -18.03
N LEU A 206 -10.77 8.33 -16.95
CA LEU A 206 -10.28 8.37 -15.59
C LEU A 206 -9.38 7.16 -15.26
N ILE A 207 -9.79 5.96 -15.65
CA ILE A 207 -9.00 4.74 -15.45
C ILE A 207 -7.71 4.79 -16.27
N ALA A 208 -7.76 5.25 -17.53
CA ALA A 208 -6.60 5.33 -18.40
C ALA A 208 -5.58 6.36 -17.89
N GLU A 209 -6.04 7.52 -17.43
CA GLU A 209 -5.18 8.56 -16.85
C GLU A 209 -4.38 8.01 -15.66
N HIS A 210 -5.03 7.29 -14.75
CA HIS A 210 -4.36 6.73 -13.58
C HIS A 210 -3.49 5.52 -13.91
N LYS A 211 -3.80 4.77 -14.95
CA LYS A 211 -2.94 3.70 -15.46
C LYS A 211 -1.64 4.25 -16.06
N GLU A 212 -1.69 5.38 -16.74
CA GLU A 212 -0.51 6.02 -17.33
C GLU A 212 0.34 6.76 -16.29
N GLN A 213 -0.24 7.35 -15.26
CA GLN A 213 0.50 7.97 -14.14
C GLN A 213 1.37 6.95 -13.40
N THR A 214 1.01 5.68 -13.43
CA THR A 214 1.78 4.58 -12.86
C THR A 214 3.17 4.44 -13.51
N VAL A 215 3.35 4.90 -14.73
CA VAL A 215 4.62 4.81 -15.49
C VAL A 215 5.52 6.04 -15.26
N LYS A 216 4.97 7.15 -14.78
CA LYS A 216 5.67 8.46 -14.76
C LYS A 216 6.16 8.92 -13.38
N ASN A 217 5.80 8.29 -12.29
CA ASN A 217 6.33 8.68 -10.98
C ASN A 217 7.80 8.27 -10.87
N ALA A 218 8.66 9.25 -10.58
CA ALA A 218 10.12 9.12 -10.48
C ALA A 218 10.64 8.06 -9.49
N GLN A 219 9.77 7.39 -8.75
CA GLN A 219 10.07 6.33 -7.79
C GLN A 219 9.67 4.92 -8.26
N GLY A 220 9.21 4.75 -9.48
CA GLY A 220 8.94 3.42 -10.06
C GLY A 220 7.76 2.64 -9.48
N VAL A 221 6.89 3.29 -8.72
CA VAL A 221 5.71 2.66 -8.10
C VAL A 221 4.64 2.42 -9.15
N LYS A 222 4.31 1.17 -9.44
CA LYS A 222 3.14 0.82 -10.25
C LYS A 222 1.89 0.86 -9.37
N LYS A 223 0.99 1.82 -9.61
CA LYS A 223 -0.41 1.72 -9.19
C LYS A 223 -1.10 0.83 -10.21
N SER A 224 -1.90 -0.10 -9.76
CA SER A 224 -2.64 -0.98 -10.65
C SER A 224 -4.13 -0.76 -10.43
N THR A 225 -4.86 -0.53 -11.51
CA THR A 225 -6.32 -0.62 -11.51
C THR A 225 -6.69 -1.92 -12.19
N PHE A 226 -7.43 -2.77 -11.49
CA PHE A 226 -8.03 -3.96 -12.07
C PHE A 226 -9.53 -3.75 -12.19
N VAL A 227 -10.03 -4.05 -13.37
CA VAL A 227 -11.46 -4.16 -13.62
C VAL A 227 -11.75 -5.64 -13.77
N VAL A 228 -12.59 -6.15 -12.91
CA VAL A 228 -13.11 -7.51 -12.99
C VAL A 228 -14.53 -7.39 -13.55
N ILE A 229 -14.73 -7.94 -14.74
CA ILE A 229 -16.07 -8.09 -15.34
C ILE A 229 -16.57 -9.45 -14.88
N ALA A 230 -17.61 -9.44 -14.06
CA ALA A 230 -18.24 -10.63 -13.51
C ALA A 230 -19.53 -10.98 -14.24
#